data_d49d8042ecfd3cf4a7d3db766072bd20
#
_entry.id   d49d8042ecfd3cf4a7d3db766072bd20
#
_cell.length_a   1.000
_cell.length_b   1.000
_cell.length_c   1.000
_cell.angle_alpha   90.00
_cell.angle_beta   90.00
_cell.angle_gamma   90.00
#
_symmetry.space_group_name_H-M   'P 1'
#
loop_
_entity.id
_entity.type
_entity.pdbx_description
1 polymer ?
#
loop_
_entity_poly.entity_id
_entity_poly.type
_entity_poly.pdbx_seq_one_letter_code
_entity_poly.pdbx_strand_id
1 'polypeptide(L)'
;AAALAVALLGGLWGLGFLHLPKPGHEPGGPGKPAECAAPRPTDKPGYPALCAALNRPDLPALLGTPEDRVTVAQPAPITFGTDVMAEVRLTHTVVSLLDSSTSLEDTRDMRRVYTWPATVLGHPAATYWSNATSVIPGGKLGPATRNIVVAQDPAAPGGRAFEVVVFRDDGLTPDEATLTRLAETVLPTVPGWVPAP
;
A
#
# COMPACT_ATOMS: atom_id res chain seq x y z
N ALA A 1 -20.56 -16.09 -35.91
CA ALA A 1 -19.50 -16.43 -34.98
C ALA A 1 -18.61 -15.21 -34.55
N ALA A 2 -18.72 -14.06 -35.23
CA ALA A 2 -17.87 -12.88 -34.95
C ALA A 2 -18.47 -11.91 -33.89
N ALA A 3 -19.74 -12.05 -33.53
CA ALA A 3 -20.41 -11.12 -32.61
C ALA A 3 -20.19 -11.42 -31.12
N LEU A 4 -19.73 -12.63 -30.75
CA LEU A 4 -19.52 -13.03 -29.35
C LEU A 4 -18.14 -12.61 -28.77
N ALA A 5 -17.16 -12.33 -29.64
CA ALA A 5 -15.81 -11.93 -29.20
C ALA A 5 -15.74 -10.46 -28.74
N VAL A 6 -16.63 -9.58 -29.23
CA VAL A 6 -16.61 -8.15 -28.88
C VAL A 6 -17.25 -7.90 -27.50
N ALA A 7 -18.18 -8.73 -27.07
CA ALA A 7 -18.85 -8.58 -25.79
C ALA A 7 -17.97 -8.97 -24.58
N LEU A 8 -16.99 -9.83 -24.78
CA LEU A 8 -16.08 -10.26 -23.69
C LEU A 8 -14.95 -9.27 -23.44
N LEU A 9 -14.56 -8.47 -24.43
CA LEU A 9 -13.53 -7.43 -24.26
C LEU A 9 -14.09 -6.15 -23.60
N GLY A 10 -15.37 -5.86 -23.76
CA GLY A 10 -16.02 -4.71 -23.13
C GLY A 10 -16.28 -4.86 -21.64
N GLY A 11 -16.44 -6.10 -21.16
CA GLY A 11 -16.73 -6.39 -19.76
C GLY A 11 -15.52 -6.26 -18.82
N LEU A 12 -14.30 -6.45 -19.34
CA LEU A 12 -13.08 -6.29 -18.53
C LEU A 12 -12.68 -4.83 -18.30
N TRP A 13 -13.14 -3.92 -19.15
CA TRP A 13 -12.86 -2.48 -19.01
C TRP A 13 -13.70 -1.81 -17.91
N GLY A 14 -14.86 -2.37 -17.60
CA GLY A 14 -15.76 -1.83 -16.57
C GLY A 14 -15.35 -2.14 -15.13
N LEU A 15 -14.46 -3.09 -14.90
CA LEU A 15 -14.08 -3.56 -13.57
C LEU A 15 -12.79 -2.94 -13.02
N GLY A 16 -12.19 -1.94 -13.69
CA GLY A 16 -11.03 -1.20 -13.18
C GLY A 16 -9.73 -2.00 -13.05
N PHE A 17 -9.69 -3.27 -13.48
CA PHE A 17 -8.52 -4.15 -13.35
C PHE A 17 -7.45 -3.93 -14.43
N LEU A 18 -7.78 -3.27 -15.53
CA LEU A 18 -6.83 -2.87 -16.55
C LEU A 18 -6.81 -1.33 -16.61
N HIS A 19 -6.31 -0.68 -15.56
CA HIS A 19 -5.85 0.68 -15.69
C HIS A 19 -4.55 0.67 -16.50
N LEU A 20 -4.69 0.69 -17.82
CA LEU A 20 -3.63 1.20 -18.66
C LEU A 20 -3.36 2.65 -18.17
N PRO A 21 -2.10 3.03 -17.91
CA PRO A 21 -1.78 4.40 -17.54
C PRO A 21 -2.41 5.32 -18.58
N LYS A 22 -3.17 6.33 -18.12
CA LYS A 22 -3.68 7.39 -19.00
C LYS A 22 -2.47 7.97 -19.75
N PRO A 23 -2.55 8.17 -21.07
CA PRO A 23 -1.50 8.87 -21.79
C PRO A 23 -1.34 10.25 -21.18
N GLY A 24 -0.19 10.51 -20.57
CA GLY A 24 0.12 11.76 -19.87
C GLY A 24 0.88 11.59 -18.54
N HIS A 25 0.93 10.40 -17.95
CA HIS A 25 1.84 10.12 -16.84
C HIS A 25 3.13 9.53 -17.41
N GLU A 26 4.21 10.30 -17.36
CA GLU A 26 5.53 9.74 -17.66
C GLU A 26 5.89 8.74 -16.54
N PRO A 27 6.19 7.48 -16.89
CA PRO A 27 6.73 6.54 -15.92
C PRO A 27 8.01 7.12 -15.33
N GLY A 28 8.20 7.00 -14.03
CA GLY A 28 9.45 7.36 -13.37
C GLY A 28 10.62 6.62 -14.03
N GLY A 29 11.72 7.31 -14.33
CA GLY A 29 12.97 6.67 -14.75
C GLY A 29 13.65 5.99 -13.55
N PRO A 30 14.79 5.27 -13.76
CA PRO A 30 15.57 4.73 -12.66
C PRO A 30 15.92 5.85 -11.65
N GLY A 31 15.57 5.66 -10.38
CA GLY A 31 15.80 6.63 -9.32
C GLY A 31 14.93 7.91 -9.39
N LYS A 32 13.93 7.98 -10.28
CA LYS A 32 12.98 9.09 -10.34
C LYS A 32 11.59 8.61 -9.89
N PRO A 33 10.98 9.21 -8.85
CA PRO A 33 9.60 8.90 -8.46
C PRO A 33 8.64 9.24 -9.61
N ALA A 34 7.50 8.56 -9.67
CA ALA A 34 6.40 8.98 -10.52
C ALA A 34 5.76 10.25 -9.96
N GLU A 35 5.00 10.97 -10.78
CA GLU A 35 4.20 12.06 -10.25
C GLU A 35 3.01 11.50 -9.46
N CYS A 36 2.78 12.03 -8.25
CA CYS A 36 1.58 11.69 -7.49
C CYS A 36 0.34 12.18 -8.25
N ALA A 37 -0.58 11.28 -8.55
CA ALA A 37 -1.82 11.65 -9.24
C ALA A 37 -2.57 12.72 -8.44
N ALA A 38 -3.14 13.69 -9.14
CA ALA A 38 -3.96 14.71 -8.50
C ALA A 38 -5.14 14.06 -7.75
N PRO A 39 -5.44 14.49 -6.52
CA PRO A 39 -6.56 13.94 -5.76
C PRO A 39 -7.88 14.21 -6.49
N ARG A 40 -8.75 13.22 -6.51
CA ARG A 40 -10.12 13.37 -7.00
C ARG A 40 -10.99 14.06 -5.93
N PRO A 41 -12.12 14.66 -6.28
CA PRO A 41 -13.04 15.26 -5.29
C PRO A 41 -13.54 14.28 -4.22
N THR A 42 -13.51 12.98 -4.51
CA THR A 42 -13.90 11.89 -3.59
C THR A 42 -12.76 11.39 -2.72
N ASP A 43 -11.52 11.77 -3.00
CA ASP A 43 -10.36 11.31 -2.24
C ASP A 43 -10.25 12.07 -0.91
N LYS A 44 -9.71 11.40 0.09
CA LYS A 44 -9.55 11.97 1.43
C LYS A 44 -8.40 12.99 1.44
N PRO A 45 -8.48 14.07 2.24
CA PRO A 45 -7.50 15.15 2.25
C PRO A 45 -6.05 14.70 2.56
N GLY A 46 -5.85 13.62 3.32
CA GLY A 46 -4.52 13.11 3.70
C GLY A 46 -3.74 12.43 2.58
N TYR A 47 -4.38 12.08 1.45
CA TYR A 47 -3.73 11.34 0.38
C TYR A 47 -2.44 12.00 -0.16
N PRO A 48 -2.37 13.30 -0.45
CA PRO A 48 -1.16 13.91 -1.01
C PRO A 48 0.08 13.72 -0.10
N ALA A 49 -0.12 13.80 1.21
CA ALA A 49 0.96 13.61 2.17
C ALA A 49 1.44 12.15 2.21
N LEU A 50 0.52 11.19 2.19
CA LEU A 50 0.87 9.76 2.13
C LEU A 50 1.59 9.42 0.82
N CYS A 51 1.11 9.97 -0.30
CA CYS A 51 1.76 9.77 -1.59
C CYS A 51 3.18 10.33 -1.58
N ALA A 52 3.39 11.55 -1.10
CA ALA A 52 4.70 12.17 -1.02
C ALA A 52 5.68 11.38 -0.14
N ALA A 53 5.19 10.83 0.99
CA ALA A 53 5.99 10.02 1.89
C ALA A 53 6.41 8.69 1.27
N LEU A 54 5.53 8.04 0.52
CA LEU A 54 5.76 6.73 -0.07
C LEU A 54 6.47 6.80 -1.42
N ASN A 55 6.13 7.78 -2.27
CA ASN A 55 6.64 7.93 -3.63
C ASN A 55 8.03 8.59 -3.65
N ARG A 56 9.02 7.89 -3.17
CA ARG A 56 10.39 8.36 -2.97
C ARG A 56 11.37 7.66 -3.93
N PRO A 57 12.48 8.31 -4.30
CA PRO A 57 13.42 7.75 -5.29
C PRO A 57 14.13 6.48 -4.81
N ASP A 58 14.27 6.28 -3.50
CA ASP A 58 14.92 5.12 -2.89
C ASP A 58 13.96 3.97 -2.58
N LEU A 59 12.66 4.10 -2.87
CA LEU A 59 11.67 3.05 -2.61
C LEU A 59 12.04 1.68 -3.22
N PRO A 60 12.51 1.58 -4.48
CA PRO A 60 12.95 0.30 -5.03
C PRO A 60 14.08 -0.33 -4.22
N ALA A 61 15.07 0.46 -3.81
CA ALA A 61 16.19 -0.03 -3.01
C ALA A 61 15.75 -0.48 -1.60
N LEU A 62 14.81 0.25 -0.98
CA LEU A 62 14.22 -0.14 0.31
C LEU A 62 13.50 -1.49 0.23
N LEU A 63 12.89 -1.79 -0.91
CA LEU A 63 12.21 -3.07 -1.18
C LEU A 63 13.16 -4.21 -1.57
N GLY A 64 14.46 -3.92 -1.75
CA GLY A 64 15.44 -4.89 -2.22
C GLY A 64 15.40 -5.16 -3.73
N THR A 65 14.74 -4.29 -4.49
CA THR A 65 14.58 -4.37 -5.96
C THR A 65 15.05 -3.08 -6.63
N PRO A 66 16.34 -2.70 -6.52
CA PRO A 66 16.84 -1.41 -6.98
C PRO A 66 16.68 -1.16 -8.48
N GLU A 67 16.50 -2.24 -9.26
CA GLU A 67 16.23 -2.19 -10.72
C GLU A 67 14.77 -1.88 -11.05
N ASP A 68 13.85 -2.04 -10.09
CA ASP A 68 12.43 -1.74 -10.30
C ASP A 68 12.22 -0.23 -10.52
N ARG A 69 11.16 0.07 -11.26
CA ARG A 69 10.79 1.46 -11.57
C ARG A 69 9.41 1.75 -11.01
N VAL A 70 9.25 2.91 -10.43
CA VAL A 70 7.94 3.42 -10.06
C VAL A 70 7.17 3.76 -11.34
N THR A 71 6.03 3.12 -11.53
CA THR A 71 5.19 3.29 -12.72
C THR A 71 3.97 4.16 -12.44
N VAL A 72 3.43 4.11 -11.22
CA VAL A 72 2.22 4.85 -10.82
C VAL A 72 2.32 5.22 -9.35
N ALA A 73 1.87 6.43 -9.00
CA ALA A 73 1.62 6.87 -7.63
C ALA A 73 0.22 7.51 -7.57
N GLN A 74 -0.72 6.91 -6.85
CA GLN A 74 -2.13 7.27 -6.91
C GLN A 74 -2.87 7.03 -5.59
N PRO A 75 -4.07 7.62 -5.40
CA PRO A 75 -4.97 7.19 -4.33
C PRO A 75 -5.36 5.73 -4.55
N ALA A 76 -5.44 4.96 -3.49
CA ALA A 76 -5.95 3.60 -3.60
C ALA A 76 -7.38 3.59 -4.14
N PRO A 77 -7.72 2.58 -4.96
CA PRO A 77 -9.04 2.52 -5.59
C PRO A 77 -10.18 2.33 -4.60
N ILE A 78 -9.90 1.72 -3.45
CA ILE A 78 -10.89 1.42 -2.41
C ILE A 78 -10.30 1.81 -1.05
N THR A 79 -11.04 2.60 -0.29
CA THR A 79 -10.76 2.92 1.12
C THR A 79 -12.05 2.77 1.93
N PHE A 80 -11.93 2.39 3.20
CA PHE A 80 -13.09 2.19 4.07
C PHE A 80 -13.16 3.31 5.12
N GLY A 81 -14.39 3.67 5.50
CA GLY A 81 -14.60 4.62 6.58
C GLY A 81 -13.84 5.94 6.42
N THR A 82 -13.07 6.31 7.43
CA THR A 82 -12.23 7.51 7.48
C THR A 82 -10.79 7.28 7.02
N ASP A 83 -10.43 6.07 6.65
CA ASP A 83 -9.08 5.69 6.26
C ASP A 83 -8.63 6.40 4.98
N VAL A 84 -7.35 6.72 4.94
CA VAL A 84 -6.71 7.35 3.78
C VAL A 84 -5.58 6.45 3.30
N MET A 85 -5.50 6.18 2.01
CA MET A 85 -4.49 5.28 1.47
C MET A 85 -3.89 5.81 0.16
N ALA A 86 -2.58 5.81 0.10
CA ALA A 86 -1.81 6.01 -1.12
C ALA A 86 -1.25 4.68 -1.61
N GLU A 87 -1.17 4.52 -2.92
CA GLU A 87 -0.62 3.35 -3.59
C GLU A 87 0.48 3.78 -4.56
N VAL A 88 1.63 3.11 -4.48
CA VAL A 88 2.74 3.25 -5.42
C VAL A 88 3.00 1.90 -6.06
N ARG A 89 2.96 1.87 -7.39
CA ARG A 89 3.24 0.67 -8.18
C ARG A 89 4.61 0.74 -8.79
N LEU A 90 5.37 -0.32 -8.61
CA LEU A 90 6.63 -0.57 -9.29
C LEU A 90 6.41 -1.63 -10.38
N THR A 91 7.47 -2.07 -11.02
CA THR A 91 7.40 -3.07 -12.11
C THR A 91 6.68 -4.36 -11.68
N HIS A 92 7.03 -4.90 -10.51
CA HIS A 92 6.47 -6.15 -9.97
C HIS A 92 5.90 -6.01 -8.56
N THR A 93 5.94 -4.82 -7.98
CA THR A 93 5.57 -4.58 -6.60
C THR A 93 4.52 -3.48 -6.49
N VAL A 94 3.55 -3.68 -5.62
CA VAL A 94 2.62 -2.62 -5.19
C VAL A 94 2.86 -2.38 -3.71
N VAL A 95 3.07 -1.13 -3.35
CA VAL A 95 3.18 -0.70 -1.97
C VAL A 95 2.05 0.26 -1.67
N SER A 96 1.35 0.01 -0.58
CA SER A 96 0.32 0.92 -0.09
C SER A 96 0.69 1.42 1.30
N LEU A 97 0.41 2.69 1.56
CA LEU A 97 0.52 3.33 2.86
C LEU A 97 -0.85 3.81 3.28
N LEU A 98 -1.30 3.32 4.40
CA LEU A 98 -2.62 3.58 4.97
C LEU A 98 -2.49 4.36 6.28
N ASP A 99 -3.23 5.46 6.41
CA ASP A 99 -3.54 6.11 7.68
C ASP A 99 -4.90 5.57 8.15
N SER A 100 -4.86 4.63 9.08
CA SER A 100 -6.02 3.84 9.50
C SER A 100 -6.65 4.35 10.78
N SER A 101 -7.98 4.33 10.80
CA SER A 101 -8.77 4.49 12.02
C SER A 101 -8.80 3.22 12.89
N THR A 102 -8.38 2.08 12.34
CA THR A 102 -8.24 0.82 13.09
C THR A 102 -6.92 0.86 13.87
N SER A 103 -6.99 0.60 15.16
CA SER A 103 -5.81 0.59 16.02
C SER A 103 -4.93 -0.64 15.79
N LEU A 104 -3.69 -0.58 16.29
CA LEU A 104 -2.81 -1.75 16.36
C LEU A 104 -3.45 -2.89 17.17
N GLU A 105 -4.12 -2.55 18.28
CA GLU A 105 -4.75 -3.53 19.16
C GLU A 105 -5.93 -4.22 18.46
N ASP A 106 -6.80 -3.45 17.80
CA ASP A 106 -7.91 -4.00 17.02
C ASP A 106 -7.40 -4.88 15.87
N THR A 107 -6.32 -4.46 15.20
CA THR A 107 -5.71 -5.27 14.14
C THR A 107 -5.19 -6.60 14.68
N ARG A 108 -4.53 -6.60 15.83
CA ARG A 108 -4.07 -7.82 16.49
C ARG A 108 -5.22 -8.72 16.88
N ASP A 109 -6.30 -8.17 17.41
CA ASP A 109 -7.49 -8.92 17.82
C ASP A 109 -8.22 -9.57 16.64
N MET A 110 -8.38 -8.83 15.56
CA MET A 110 -8.99 -9.35 14.34
C MET A 110 -8.16 -10.47 13.67
N ARG A 111 -6.84 -10.43 13.81
CA ARG A 111 -5.89 -11.28 13.08
C ARG A 111 -5.04 -12.18 13.98
N ARG A 112 -5.52 -12.51 15.18
CA ARG A 112 -4.79 -13.20 16.27
C ARG A 112 -3.87 -14.33 15.86
N VAL A 113 -4.23 -15.11 14.85
CA VAL A 113 -3.50 -16.32 14.43
C VAL A 113 -2.32 -16.01 13.50
N TYR A 114 -2.28 -14.80 12.92
CA TYR A 114 -1.34 -14.46 11.84
C TYR A 114 -0.53 -13.19 12.10
N THR A 115 -0.48 -12.75 13.37
CA THR A 115 0.18 -11.49 13.74
C THR A 115 1.38 -11.76 14.62
N TRP A 116 2.53 -11.18 14.25
CA TRP A 116 3.77 -11.23 15.02
C TRP A 116 4.12 -9.85 15.56
N PRO A 117 4.50 -9.76 16.86
CA PRO A 117 4.95 -8.48 17.43
C PRO A 117 6.16 -7.93 16.70
N ALA A 118 6.19 -6.62 16.51
CA ALA A 118 7.31 -5.88 15.92
C ALA A 118 7.46 -4.54 16.65
N THR A 119 8.54 -3.83 16.36
CA THR A 119 8.80 -2.47 16.82
C THR A 119 9.38 -1.65 15.68
N VAL A 120 8.91 -0.42 15.51
CA VAL A 120 9.39 0.52 14.49
C VAL A 120 9.75 1.82 15.19
N LEU A 121 11.04 2.16 15.26
CA LEU A 121 11.54 3.38 15.91
C LEU A 121 10.95 3.62 17.32
N GLY A 122 10.83 2.56 18.12
CA GLY A 122 10.25 2.62 19.47
C GLY A 122 8.71 2.53 19.52
N HIS A 123 8.02 2.52 18.37
CA HIS A 123 6.57 2.36 18.33
C HIS A 123 6.17 0.89 18.40
N PRO A 124 5.15 0.54 19.18
CA PRO A 124 4.53 -0.77 19.09
C PRO A 124 4.04 -1.03 17.66
N ALA A 125 4.36 -2.21 17.15
CA ALA A 125 3.98 -2.61 15.79
C ALA A 125 3.64 -4.10 15.75
N ALA A 126 3.09 -4.54 14.62
CA ALA A 126 2.89 -5.94 14.32
C ALA A 126 3.00 -6.19 12.81
N THR A 127 3.60 -7.31 12.44
CA THR A 127 3.59 -7.81 11.07
C THR A 127 2.55 -8.91 10.92
N TYR A 128 1.97 -9.03 9.73
CA TYR A 128 1.04 -10.10 9.42
C TYR A 128 0.97 -10.39 7.92
N TRP A 129 0.44 -11.57 7.61
CA TRP A 129 0.10 -11.96 6.26
C TRP A 129 -1.39 -11.77 6.03
N SER A 130 -1.75 -11.25 4.87
CA SER A 130 -3.11 -11.36 4.38
C SER A 130 -3.09 -11.83 2.92
N ASN A 131 -4.10 -12.60 2.55
CA ASN A 131 -4.40 -12.74 1.15
C ASN A 131 -5.21 -11.52 0.78
N ALA A 132 -4.78 -10.78 -0.25
CA ALA A 132 -5.67 -9.81 -0.85
C ALA A 132 -6.91 -10.61 -1.24
N THR A 133 -7.95 -10.55 -0.42
CA THR A 133 -9.27 -10.97 -0.82
C THR A 133 -9.70 -9.98 -1.88
N SER A 134 -9.15 -10.15 -3.07
CA SER A 134 -9.79 -9.53 -4.20
C SER A 134 -11.17 -10.16 -4.20
N VAL A 135 -12.17 -9.34 -4.03
CA VAL A 135 -13.56 -9.66 -4.35
C VAL A 135 -13.60 -9.80 -5.87
N ILE A 136 -12.83 -10.76 -6.40
CA ILE A 136 -12.95 -11.18 -7.79
C ILE A 136 -14.19 -12.06 -7.81
N PRO A 137 -15.17 -11.76 -8.67
CA PRO A 137 -16.26 -12.68 -8.92
C PRO A 137 -15.68 -14.06 -9.26
N GLY A 138 -16.00 -15.08 -8.45
CA GLY A 138 -15.45 -16.42 -8.60
C GLY A 138 -14.56 -16.90 -7.45
N GLY A 139 -14.33 -16.08 -6.40
CA GLY A 139 -13.73 -16.53 -5.13
C GLY A 139 -12.25 -16.94 -5.23
N LYS A 140 -11.51 -16.51 -6.26
CA LYS A 140 -10.06 -16.72 -6.31
C LYS A 140 -9.40 -15.85 -5.26
N LEU A 141 -8.62 -16.46 -4.38
CA LEU A 141 -7.76 -15.74 -3.46
C LEU A 141 -6.79 -14.87 -4.28
N GLY A 142 -6.71 -13.58 -3.94
CA GLY A 142 -5.68 -12.71 -4.45
C GLY A 142 -4.29 -13.14 -3.94
N PRO A 143 -3.24 -12.55 -4.46
CA PRO A 143 -1.88 -12.85 -4.02
C PRO A 143 -1.68 -12.48 -2.55
N ALA A 144 -0.75 -13.19 -1.91
CA ALA A 144 -0.37 -12.91 -0.53
C ALA A 144 0.22 -11.50 -0.41
N THR A 145 -0.21 -10.77 0.60
CA THR A 145 0.40 -9.49 1.01
C THR A 145 1.19 -9.66 2.28
N ARG A 146 2.24 -8.88 2.44
CA ARG A 146 2.96 -8.73 3.69
C ARG A 146 2.68 -7.34 4.25
N ASN A 147 2.30 -7.27 5.51
CA ASN A 147 1.81 -6.05 6.12
C ASN A 147 2.59 -5.76 7.41
N ILE A 148 2.79 -4.48 7.70
CA ILE A 148 3.23 -4.00 9.00
C ILE A 148 2.30 -2.88 9.44
N VAL A 149 1.70 -3.03 10.61
CA VAL A 149 0.87 -2.02 11.26
C VAL A 149 1.66 -1.43 12.44
N VAL A 150 1.65 -0.10 12.56
CA VAL A 150 2.46 0.64 13.53
C VAL A 150 1.57 1.68 14.21
N ALA A 151 1.55 1.70 15.54
CA ALA A 151 0.84 2.74 16.29
C ALA A 151 1.39 4.12 15.93
N GLN A 152 0.54 5.10 15.64
CA GLN A 152 0.96 6.47 15.31
C GLN A 152 1.61 7.17 16.50
N ASP A 153 1.06 6.92 17.69
CA ASP A 153 1.57 7.40 18.98
C ASP A 153 2.00 6.21 19.83
N PRO A 154 3.29 6.11 20.20
CA PRO A 154 3.79 4.99 21.01
C PRO A 154 3.17 4.94 22.41
N ALA A 155 2.68 6.07 22.92
CA ALA A 155 2.01 6.16 24.22
C ALA A 155 0.50 5.81 24.15
N ALA A 156 -0.06 5.71 22.94
CA ALA A 156 -1.48 5.43 22.72
C ALA A 156 -1.69 4.34 21.63
N PRO A 157 -1.25 3.09 21.85
CA PRO A 157 -1.32 2.03 20.84
C PRO A 157 -2.74 1.61 20.45
N GLY A 158 -3.75 1.95 21.27
CA GLY A 158 -5.17 1.80 20.94
C GLY A 158 -5.76 2.94 20.11
N GLY A 159 -4.94 3.93 19.72
CA GLY A 159 -5.31 5.01 18.82
C GLY A 159 -5.18 4.63 17.35
N ARG A 160 -5.03 5.64 16.49
CA ARG A 160 -4.81 5.43 15.06
C ARG A 160 -3.49 4.67 14.78
N ALA A 161 -3.43 4.01 13.66
CA ALA A 161 -2.23 3.31 13.21
C ALA A 161 -1.90 3.65 11.74
N PHE A 162 -0.62 3.56 11.41
CA PHE A 162 -0.20 3.46 10.02
C PHE A 162 -0.05 1.99 9.64
N GLU A 163 -0.40 1.69 8.40
CA GLU A 163 -0.18 0.35 7.86
C GLU A 163 0.54 0.46 6.52
N VAL A 164 1.62 -0.31 6.38
CA VAL A 164 2.32 -0.50 5.11
C VAL A 164 1.99 -1.90 4.61
N VAL A 165 1.47 -1.96 3.39
CA VAL A 165 1.10 -3.20 2.70
C VAL A 165 2.00 -3.37 1.49
N VAL A 166 2.64 -4.51 1.36
CA VAL A 166 3.45 -4.85 0.19
C VAL A 166 2.92 -6.10 -0.48
N PHE A 167 2.71 -6.01 -1.76
CA PHE A 167 2.29 -7.08 -2.63
C PHE A 167 3.25 -7.19 -3.82
N ARG A 168 3.54 -8.44 -4.27
CA ARG A 168 4.32 -8.71 -5.48
C ARG A 168 3.58 -9.70 -6.37
N ASP A 169 3.61 -9.43 -7.68
CA ASP A 169 2.95 -10.27 -8.69
C ASP A 169 3.75 -11.55 -9.02
N ASP A 170 5.04 -11.57 -8.69
CA ASP A 170 5.93 -12.73 -8.85
C ASP A 170 5.81 -13.77 -7.70
N GLY A 171 4.93 -13.53 -6.73
CA GLY A 171 4.70 -14.40 -5.58
C GLY A 171 5.79 -14.34 -4.50
N LEU A 172 6.83 -13.57 -4.70
CA LEU A 172 7.80 -13.26 -3.66
C LEU A 172 7.22 -12.24 -2.68
N THR A 173 7.55 -12.37 -1.41
CA THR A 173 7.13 -11.40 -0.41
C THR A 173 8.37 -10.86 0.30
N PRO A 174 8.40 -9.56 0.65
CA PRO A 174 9.50 -9.02 1.41
C PRO A 174 9.58 -9.70 2.78
N ASP A 175 10.79 -9.84 3.28
CA ASP A 175 11.03 -10.28 4.65
C ASP A 175 10.64 -9.20 5.66
N GLU A 176 10.62 -9.57 6.92
CA GLU A 176 10.26 -8.67 8.02
C GLU A 176 11.24 -7.50 8.17
N ALA A 177 12.54 -7.74 7.95
CA ALA A 177 13.56 -6.70 8.01
C ALA A 177 13.35 -5.63 6.93
N THR A 178 12.96 -6.03 5.74
CA THR A 178 12.63 -5.14 4.63
C THR A 178 11.39 -4.30 4.96
N LEU A 179 10.33 -4.90 5.51
CA LEU A 179 9.14 -4.15 5.94
C LEU A 179 9.45 -3.16 7.05
N THR A 180 10.20 -3.60 8.06
CA THR A 180 10.59 -2.73 9.19
C THR A 180 11.40 -1.55 8.68
N ARG A 181 12.43 -1.77 7.86
CA ARG A 181 13.25 -0.71 7.28
C ARG A 181 12.42 0.26 6.42
N LEU A 182 11.46 -0.25 5.64
CA LEU A 182 10.55 0.57 4.86
C LEU A 182 9.70 1.46 5.78
N ALA A 183 9.11 0.88 6.82
CA ALA A 183 8.30 1.61 7.80
C ALA A 183 9.14 2.67 8.54
N GLU A 184 10.33 2.32 9.02
CA GLU A 184 11.26 3.24 9.69
C GLU A 184 11.67 4.42 8.83
N THR A 185 11.75 4.23 7.52
CA THR A 185 12.16 5.27 6.57
C THR A 185 10.99 6.15 6.14
N VAL A 186 9.81 5.59 5.98
CA VAL A 186 8.63 6.29 5.43
C VAL A 186 7.83 6.97 6.52
N LEU A 187 7.50 6.27 7.61
CA LEU A 187 6.51 6.75 8.59
C LEU A 187 6.88 8.06 9.29
N PRO A 188 8.16 8.33 9.64
CA PRO A 188 8.54 9.62 10.23
C PRO A 188 8.25 10.84 9.35
N THR A 189 8.03 10.66 8.06
CA THR A 189 7.72 11.72 7.11
C THR A 189 6.22 11.97 6.93
N VAL A 190 5.39 11.13 7.56
CA VAL A 190 3.92 11.20 7.46
C VAL A 190 3.35 12.11 8.53
N PRO A 191 2.44 13.04 8.20
CA PRO A 191 1.71 13.81 9.21
C PRO A 191 0.96 12.88 10.18
N GLY A 192 1.06 13.19 11.48
CA GLY A 192 0.45 12.36 12.54
C GLY A 192 1.41 11.36 13.19
N TRP A 193 2.62 11.19 12.64
CA TRP A 193 3.67 10.46 13.35
C TRP A 193 4.12 11.22 14.60
N VAL A 194 4.09 10.57 15.76
CA VAL A 194 4.55 11.13 17.05
C VAL A 194 5.86 10.42 17.41
N PRO A 195 7.02 11.09 17.41
CA PRO A 195 8.29 10.44 17.74
C PRO A 195 8.25 9.76 19.12
N ALA A 196 8.83 8.58 19.24
CA ALA A 196 9.01 7.93 20.52
C ALA A 196 9.99 8.74 21.39
N PRO A 197 9.80 8.76 22.73
CA PRO A 197 10.65 9.49 23.65
C PRO A 197 12.10 8.96 23.72
#